data_a263a616983bc98cfecfc14575768154
#
_entry.id   a263a616983bc98cfecfc14575768154
#
_cell.length_a   1.000
_cell.length_b   1.000
_cell.length_c   1.000
_cell.angle_alpha   90.00
_cell.angle_beta   90.00
_cell.angle_gamma   90.00
#
_symmetry.space_group_name_H-M   'P 1'
#
loop_
_entity.id
_entity.type
_entity.pdbx_description
1 polymer ?
#
loop_
_entity_poly.entity_id
_entity_poly.type
_entity_poly.pdbx_seq_one_letter_code
_entity_poly.pdbx_strand_id
1 'polypeptide(L)'
;MGDIVKLALRLFIFALVASVLLAVTNEVTKGPIEQQKLASKMAALNTVLPGCEYEQIEYEGISDDSALDEIFIGKNADGSIKGYALTANPQGYGGEIPITLGVSEGGYVTQVYVGSLQETQGLGSRVGDDAFKEQFIAIAADPDTLRNDVDTIAGATISSSAFVNAVQEMLTYTKGTLGIEPHAGDKDAILAETAAINGGDEGEDAPVETTTNTYDVTGFAAFKVDVTVDSNGKIVSVSVPENNETP
;
A
#
# COMPACT_ATOMS: atom_id res chain seq x y z
N MET A 1 -48.58 1.30 35.23
CA MET A 1 -47.15 0.84 35.43
C MET A 1 -46.83 -0.46 34.72
N GLY A 2 -47.70 -1.47 34.69
CA GLY A 2 -47.38 -2.76 34.09
C GLY A 2 -47.05 -2.74 32.59
N ASP A 3 -47.70 -1.87 31.81
CA ASP A 3 -47.45 -1.84 30.35
C ASP A 3 -46.14 -1.14 29.97
N ILE A 4 -45.71 -0.13 30.74
CA ILE A 4 -44.44 0.53 30.58
C ILE A 4 -43.29 -0.45 30.88
N VAL A 5 -43.44 -1.25 31.96
CA VAL A 5 -42.44 -2.27 32.31
C VAL A 5 -42.33 -3.36 31.25
N LYS A 6 -43.47 -3.80 30.68
CA LYS A 6 -43.47 -4.78 29.57
C LYS A 6 -42.80 -4.23 28.32
N LEU A 7 -43.03 -2.95 27.99
CA LEU A 7 -42.39 -2.30 26.85
C LEU A 7 -40.88 -2.17 27.08
N ALA A 8 -40.48 -1.71 28.27
CA ALA A 8 -39.06 -1.62 28.64
C ALA A 8 -38.37 -2.97 28.59
N LEU A 9 -39.03 -4.04 29.08
CA LEU A 9 -38.45 -5.39 29.03
C LEU A 9 -38.28 -5.89 27.59
N ARG A 10 -39.23 -5.61 26.69
CA ARG A 10 -39.07 -5.98 25.27
C ARG A 10 -37.90 -5.25 24.62
N LEU A 11 -37.78 -3.94 24.82
CA LEU A 11 -36.67 -3.16 24.30
C LEU A 11 -35.34 -3.64 24.86
N PHE A 12 -35.29 -3.97 26.15
CA PHE A 12 -34.08 -4.53 26.78
C PHE A 12 -33.64 -5.87 26.13
N ILE A 13 -34.63 -6.78 25.89
CA ILE A 13 -34.32 -8.07 25.23
C ILE A 13 -33.77 -7.85 23.83
N PHE A 14 -34.38 -6.94 23.03
CA PHE A 14 -33.85 -6.63 21.69
C PHE A 14 -32.43 -6.04 21.74
N ALA A 15 -32.19 -5.10 22.65
CA ALA A 15 -30.86 -4.51 22.83
C ALA A 15 -29.85 -5.56 23.27
N LEU A 16 -30.21 -6.46 24.17
CA LEU A 16 -29.37 -7.54 24.67
C LEU A 16 -28.99 -8.51 23.53
N VAL A 17 -29.99 -8.94 22.73
CA VAL A 17 -29.75 -9.83 21.59
C VAL A 17 -28.83 -9.16 20.56
N ALA A 18 -29.09 -7.88 20.23
CA ALA A 18 -28.25 -7.12 19.31
C ALA A 18 -26.79 -7.00 19.82
N SER A 19 -26.62 -6.71 21.10
CA SER A 19 -25.30 -6.59 21.72
C SER A 19 -24.52 -7.93 21.70
N VAL A 20 -25.21 -9.05 21.98
CA VAL A 20 -24.60 -10.39 21.92
C VAL A 20 -24.20 -10.73 20.49
N LEU A 21 -25.06 -10.48 19.50
CA LEU A 21 -24.73 -10.72 18.09
C LEU A 21 -23.52 -9.91 17.64
N LEU A 22 -23.46 -8.61 18.00
CA LEU A 22 -22.32 -7.75 17.71
C LEU A 22 -21.03 -8.28 18.36
N ALA A 23 -21.08 -8.68 19.63
CA ALA A 23 -19.93 -9.22 20.33
C ALA A 23 -19.41 -10.51 19.68
N VAL A 24 -20.29 -11.43 19.33
CA VAL A 24 -19.94 -12.69 18.64
C VAL A 24 -19.34 -12.40 17.26
N THR A 25 -19.97 -11.51 16.49
CA THR A 25 -19.45 -11.14 15.17
C THR A 25 -18.04 -10.53 15.28
N ASN A 26 -17.83 -9.60 16.21
CA ASN A 26 -16.53 -8.99 16.45
C ASN A 26 -15.45 -10.03 16.80
N GLU A 27 -15.76 -10.98 17.70
CA GLU A 27 -14.80 -12.01 18.09
C GLU A 27 -14.43 -12.93 16.93
N VAL A 28 -15.41 -13.33 16.10
CA VAL A 28 -15.16 -14.20 14.93
C VAL A 28 -14.36 -13.49 13.84
N THR A 29 -14.59 -12.18 13.64
CA THR A 29 -13.95 -11.43 12.56
C THR A 29 -12.57 -10.87 12.92
N LYS A 30 -12.26 -10.74 14.21
CA LYS A 30 -10.99 -10.16 14.69
C LYS A 30 -9.76 -10.89 14.14
N GLY A 31 -9.73 -12.22 14.22
CA GLY A 31 -8.61 -13.04 13.74
C GLY A 31 -8.33 -12.88 12.24
N PRO A 32 -9.31 -13.08 11.36
CA PRO A 32 -9.15 -12.82 9.92
C PRO A 32 -8.71 -11.39 9.59
N ILE A 33 -9.24 -10.38 10.29
CA ILE A 33 -8.86 -8.97 10.09
C ILE A 33 -7.38 -8.74 10.45
N GLU A 34 -6.91 -9.29 11.57
CA GLU A 34 -5.51 -9.17 11.98
C GLU A 34 -4.56 -9.84 10.99
N GLN A 35 -4.92 -11.03 10.49
CA GLN A 35 -4.14 -11.72 9.46
C GLN A 35 -4.08 -10.92 8.15
N GLN A 36 -5.21 -10.34 7.72
CA GLN A 36 -5.26 -9.52 6.53
C GLN A 36 -4.43 -8.23 6.68
N LYS A 37 -4.49 -7.57 7.85
CA LYS A 37 -3.65 -6.40 8.14
C LYS A 37 -2.16 -6.73 8.07
N LEU A 38 -1.76 -7.85 8.68
CA LEU A 38 -0.36 -8.31 8.63
C LEU A 38 0.09 -8.62 7.20
N ALA A 39 -0.74 -9.33 6.44
CA ALA A 39 -0.45 -9.65 5.04
C ALA A 39 -0.32 -8.38 4.18
N SER A 40 -1.23 -7.40 4.36
CA SER A 40 -1.18 -6.12 3.66
C SER A 40 0.07 -5.30 4.03
N LYS A 41 0.45 -5.32 5.32
CA LYS A 41 1.68 -4.67 5.79
C LYS A 41 2.92 -5.29 5.16
N MET A 42 3.03 -6.61 5.17
CA MET A 42 4.16 -7.32 4.55
C MET A 42 4.22 -7.10 3.04
N ALA A 43 3.08 -7.05 2.36
CA ALA A 43 3.01 -6.72 0.94
C ALA A 43 3.51 -5.29 0.66
N ALA A 44 3.11 -4.31 1.49
CA ALA A 44 3.58 -2.93 1.39
C ALA A 44 5.09 -2.83 1.57
N LEU A 45 5.64 -3.46 2.62
CA LEU A 45 7.08 -3.50 2.90
C LEU A 45 7.86 -4.14 1.74
N ASN A 46 7.39 -5.28 1.23
CA ASN A 46 8.00 -5.96 0.09
C ASN A 46 7.93 -5.15 -1.22
N THR A 47 6.91 -4.30 -1.37
CA THR A 47 6.82 -3.41 -2.54
C THR A 47 7.87 -2.31 -2.49
N VAL A 48 8.12 -1.73 -1.31
CA VAL A 48 9.05 -0.59 -1.19
C VAL A 48 10.51 -1.01 -1.00
N LEU A 49 10.77 -2.18 -0.43
CA LEU A 49 12.11 -2.75 -0.22
C LEU A 49 12.07 -4.27 -0.43
N PRO A 50 12.05 -4.78 -1.65
CA PRO A 50 11.87 -6.20 -1.93
C PRO A 50 13.04 -7.06 -1.42
N GLY A 51 12.72 -8.29 -0.99
CA GLY A 51 13.72 -9.31 -0.63
C GLY A 51 14.46 -9.06 0.68
N CYS A 52 13.88 -8.30 1.62
CA CYS A 52 14.46 -7.99 2.92
C CYS A 52 13.80 -8.77 4.05
N GLU A 53 14.55 -8.96 5.14
CA GLU A 53 14.00 -9.22 6.45
C GLU A 53 13.71 -7.88 7.14
N TYR A 54 12.49 -7.71 7.69
CA TYR A 54 12.06 -6.44 8.28
C TYR A 54 12.09 -6.52 9.79
N GLU A 55 12.77 -5.56 10.41
CA GLU A 55 12.82 -5.36 11.85
C GLU A 55 12.18 -4.02 12.19
N GLN A 56 11.14 -4.04 13.00
CA GLN A 56 10.50 -2.80 13.47
C GLN A 56 11.40 -2.10 14.48
N ILE A 57 11.56 -0.80 14.31
CA ILE A 57 12.32 0.06 15.24
C ILE A 57 11.32 0.81 16.10
N GLU A 58 11.56 0.81 17.42
CA GLU A 58 10.91 1.79 18.32
C GLU A 58 11.56 3.15 18.10
N TYR A 59 10.74 4.16 17.96
CA TYR A 59 11.18 5.52 17.71
C TYR A 59 10.72 6.45 18.83
N GLU A 60 11.61 7.39 19.20
CA GLU A 60 11.32 8.44 20.18
C GLU A 60 11.18 9.79 19.46
N GLY A 61 10.37 10.69 20.00
CA GLY A 61 10.35 12.10 19.57
C GLY A 61 9.34 12.46 18.49
N ILE A 62 8.37 11.57 18.18
CA ILE A 62 7.24 11.93 17.33
C ILE A 62 6.16 12.59 18.18
N SER A 63 5.60 13.70 17.68
CA SER A 63 4.48 14.37 18.35
C SER A 63 3.19 13.56 18.19
N ASP A 64 2.25 13.71 19.12
CA ASP A 64 0.94 13.06 19.06
C ASP A 64 0.14 13.44 17.79
N ASP A 65 0.50 14.53 17.10
CA ASP A 65 -0.09 15.01 15.87
C ASP A 65 0.63 14.49 14.60
N SER A 66 1.66 13.63 14.76
CA SER A 66 2.40 13.06 13.64
C SER A 66 1.55 12.06 12.84
N ALA A 67 1.68 12.11 11.52
CA ALA A 67 1.08 11.10 10.65
C ALA A 67 1.91 9.81 10.60
N LEU A 68 3.18 9.84 11.02
CA LEU A 68 4.10 8.70 11.04
C LEU A 68 3.63 7.64 12.05
N ASP A 69 3.56 6.39 11.62
CA ASP A 69 3.00 5.27 12.39
C ASP A 69 4.08 4.26 12.82
N GLU A 70 4.81 3.68 11.87
CA GLU A 70 5.82 2.66 12.15
C GLU A 70 7.04 2.83 11.25
N ILE A 71 8.18 2.34 11.73
CA ILE A 71 9.45 2.35 11.00
C ILE A 71 10.07 0.96 11.03
N PHE A 72 10.57 0.53 9.88
CA PHE A 72 11.21 -0.77 9.70
C PHE A 72 12.59 -0.60 9.07
N ILE A 73 13.55 -1.38 9.54
CA ILE A 73 14.83 -1.61 8.85
C ILE A 73 14.65 -2.80 7.94
N GLY A 74 14.97 -2.66 6.67
CA GLY A 74 15.10 -3.76 5.72
C GLY A 74 16.55 -4.27 5.66
N LYS A 75 16.76 -5.54 6.01
CA LYS A 75 18.07 -6.19 6.02
C LYS A 75 18.16 -7.23 4.92
N ASN A 76 19.31 -7.28 4.25
CA ASN A 76 19.64 -8.35 3.32
C ASN A 76 19.90 -9.66 4.09
N ALA A 77 19.96 -10.79 3.36
CA ALA A 77 20.25 -12.09 3.93
C ALA A 77 21.64 -12.20 4.61
N ASP A 78 22.57 -11.31 4.28
CA ASP A 78 23.90 -11.20 4.91
C ASP A 78 23.90 -10.31 6.17
N GLY A 79 22.74 -9.74 6.53
CA GLY A 79 22.56 -8.85 7.67
C GLY A 79 22.91 -7.39 7.41
N SER A 80 23.33 -7.02 6.19
CA SER A 80 23.55 -5.62 5.81
C SER A 80 22.22 -4.88 5.70
N ILE A 81 22.22 -3.59 5.98
CA ILE A 81 21.03 -2.75 5.81
C ILE A 81 20.86 -2.45 4.32
N LYS A 82 19.69 -2.73 3.77
CA LYS A 82 19.31 -2.34 2.41
C LYS A 82 18.65 -0.97 2.39
N GLY A 83 17.89 -0.67 3.42
CA GLY A 83 17.16 0.59 3.52
C GLY A 83 16.18 0.58 4.70
N TYR A 84 15.28 1.53 4.67
CA TYR A 84 14.28 1.77 5.70
C TYR A 84 12.90 1.89 5.06
N ALA A 85 11.88 1.36 5.71
CA ALA A 85 10.50 1.55 5.32
C ALA A 85 9.76 2.30 6.43
N LEU A 86 9.14 3.41 6.09
CA LEU A 86 8.37 4.25 7.00
C LEU A 86 6.90 4.17 6.61
N THR A 87 6.01 4.03 7.58
CA THR A 87 4.57 4.04 7.35
C THR A 87 3.94 5.28 7.95
N ALA A 88 2.94 5.83 7.29
CA ALA A 88 2.17 6.96 7.77
C ALA A 88 0.70 6.86 7.35
N ASN A 89 -0.19 7.45 8.15
CA ASN A 89 -1.63 7.46 7.92
C ASN A 89 -2.19 8.89 7.99
N PRO A 90 -1.77 9.81 7.08
CA PRO A 90 -2.29 11.18 7.09
C PRO A 90 -3.78 11.19 6.79
N GLN A 91 -4.49 12.15 7.39
CA GLN A 91 -5.90 12.37 7.15
C GLN A 91 -6.10 13.10 5.81
N GLY A 92 -6.70 12.40 4.83
CA GLY A 92 -7.16 12.97 3.58
C GLY A 92 -8.54 13.60 3.68
N TYR A 93 -9.22 13.77 2.54
CA TYR A 93 -10.58 14.31 2.48
C TYR A 93 -11.63 13.29 2.88
N GLY A 94 -11.52 12.05 2.37
CA GLY A 94 -12.49 10.97 2.59
C GLY A 94 -12.14 10.06 3.76
N GLY A 95 -10.88 10.02 4.18
CA GLY A 95 -10.39 9.16 5.24
C GLY A 95 -8.89 9.19 5.34
N GLU A 96 -8.32 8.26 6.10
CA GLU A 96 -6.88 8.07 6.20
C GLU A 96 -6.31 7.55 4.88
N ILE A 97 -5.10 7.99 4.56
CA ILE A 97 -4.33 7.58 3.39
C ILE A 97 -3.14 6.74 3.87
N PRO A 98 -3.23 5.39 3.87
CA PRO A 98 -2.12 4.56 4.31
C PRO A 98 -0.97 4.64 3.31
N ILE A 99 0.18 5.16 3.71
CA ILE A 99 1.37 5.34 2.89
C ILE A 99 2.50 4.50 3.49
N THR A 100 3.24 3.78 2.65
CA THR A 100 4.52 3.19 3.00
C THR A 100 5.58 3.72 2.06
N LEU A 101 6.62 4.35 2.61
CA LEU A 101 7.73 4.94 1.90
C LEU A 101 8.98 4.08 2.11
N GLY A 102 9.61 3.63 1.04
CA GLY A 102 10.92 3.01 1.10
C GLY A 102 12.02 4.05 0.88
N VAL A 103 13.07 3.97 1.68
CA VAL A 103 14.27 4.81 1.56
C VAL A 103 15.49 3.91 1.57
N SER A 104 16.37 4.02 0.56
CA SER A 104 17.64 3.29 0.51
C SER A 104 18.60 3.72 1.61
N GLU A 105 19.62 2.90 1.91
CA GLU A 105 20.71 3.28 2.80
C GLU A 105 21.42 4.56 2.31
N GLY A 106 21.45 4.79 0.99
CA GLY A 106 22.02 5.99 0.37
C GLY A 106 21.17 7.24 0.49
N GLY A 107 20.00 7.19 1.15
CA GLY A 107 19.15 8.35 1.40
C GLY A 107 18.26 8.74 0.22
N TYR A 108 17.78 7.80 -0.58
CA TYR A 108 16.87 8.03 -1.69
C TYR A 108 15.56 7.28 -1.51
N VAL A 109 14.47 7.87 -1.96
CA VAL A 109 13.18 7.18 -2.02
C VAL A 109 13.24 6.09 -3.09
N THR A 110 13.07 4.84 -2.67
CA THR A 110 13.08 3.67 -3.56
C THR A 110 11.75 3.47 -4.22
N GLN A 111 10.67 3.51 -3.42
CA GLN A 111 9.30 3.29 -3.89
C GLN A 111 8.30 3.84 -2.88
N VAL A 112 7.08 4.11 -3.35
CA VAL A 112 5.95 4.51 -2.52
C VAL A 112 4.79 3.54 -2.75
N TYR A 113 4.33 2.93 -1.68
CA TYR A 113 3.13 2.11 -1.69
C TYR A 113 1.97 2.87 -1.03
N VAL A 114 0.78 2.78 -1.62
CA VAL A 114 -0.45 3.36 -1.07
C VAL A 114 -1.43 2.22 -0.81
N GLY A 115 -1.89 2.12 0.42
CA GLY A 115 -2.85 1.11 0.83
C GLY A 115 -4.27 1.37 0.34
N SER A 116 -5.24 0.71 0.96
CA SER A 116 -6.65 0.88 0.60
C SER A 116 -7.16 2.27 0.95
N LEU A 117 -7.65 2.99 -0.03
CA LEU A 117 -8.12 4.37 0.08
C LEU A 117 -9.64 4.42 0.30
N GLN A 118 -10.08 5.32 1.20
CA GLN A 118 -11.49 5.70 1.38
C GLN A 118 -11.81 7.04 0.70
N GLU A 119 -10.96 7.47 -0.21
CA GLU A 119 -11.06 8.72 -0.92
C GLU A 119 -12.10 8.71 -2.04
N THR A 120 -12.56 9.88 -2.45
CA THR A 120 -13.48 10.03 -3.58
C THR A 120 -12.87 9.52 -4.87
N GLN A 121 -13.56 8.57 -5.52
CA GLN A 121 -13.13 7.94 -6.77
C GLN A 121 -12.89 8.99 -7.87
N GLY A 122 -11.73 8.91 -8.54
CA GLY A 122 -11.35 9.82 -9.63
C GLY A 122 -10.88 11.22 -9.18
N LEU A 123 -10.91 11.50 -7.85
CA LEU A 123 -10.38 12.73 -7.25
C LEU A 123 -9.28 12.37 -6.24
N GLY A 124 -9.60 12.29 -4.96
CA GLY A 124 -8.63 11.94 -3.91
C GLY A 124 -8.00 10.57 -4.07
N SER A 125 -8.70 9.59 -4.65
CA SER A 125 -8.17 8.26 -4.94
C SER A 125 -6.96 8.27 -5.90
N ARG A 126 -6.77 9.35 -6.67
CA ARG A 126 -5.65 9.53 -7.60
C ARG A 126 -4.28 9.66 -6.91
N VAL A 127 -4.23 9.87 -5.61
CA VAL A 127 -2.96 9.79 -4.85
C VAL A 127 -2.36 8.37 -4.87
N GLY A 128 -3.17 7.36 -5.17
CA GLY A 128 -2.74 5.98 -5.37
C GLY A 128 -2.29 5.66 -6.80
N ASP A 129 -2.51 6.57 -7.77
CA ASP A 129 -2.12 6.34 -9.17
C ASP A 129 -0.59 6.36 -9.32
N ASP A 130 -0.06 5.52 -10.21
CA ASP A 130 1.38 5.43 -10.45
C ASP A 130 1.97 6.77 -10.89
N ALA A 131 1.28 7.51 -11.76
CA ALA A 131 1.71 8.84 -12.21
C ALA A 131 1.89 9.86 -11.07
N PHE A 132 1.17 9.72 -9.95
CA PHE A 132 1.38 10.56 -8.79
C PHE A 132 2.54 10.05 -7.92
N LYS A 133 2.60 8.73 -7.67
CA LYS A 133 3.64 8.09 -6.85
C LYS A 133 5.04 8.19 -7.45
N GLU A 134 5.14 8.07 -8.78
CA GLU A 134 6.41 8.16 -9.51
C GLU A 134 7.15 9.49 -9.28
N GLN A 135 6.44 10.56 -8.96
CA GLN A 135 7.06 11.84 -8.65
C GLN A 135 7.96 11.80 -7.40
N PHE A 136 7.74 10.83 -6.52
CA PHE A 136 8.51 10.68 -5.27
C PHE A 136 9.70 9.73 -5.42
N ILE A 137 9.74 8.92 -6.49
CA ILE A 137 10.82 7.93 -6.69
C ILE A 137 12.13 8.62 -7.04
N ALA A 138 13.23 8.16 -6.46
CA ALA A 138 14.57 8.72 -6.62
C ALA A 138 14.72 10.19 -6.18
N ILE A 139 13.77 10.70 -5.40
CA ILE A 139 13.97 11.97 -4.70
C ILE A 139 14.94 11.72 -3.56
N ALA A 140 15.92 12.62 -3.41
CA ALA A 140 16.78 12.62 -2.24
C ALA A 140 15.93 12.78 -0.96
N ALA A 141 16.30 12.08 0.12
CA ALA A 141 15.64 12.17 1.40
C ALA A 141 15.92 13.53 2.08
N ASP A 142 15.69 14.61 1.33
CA ASP A 142 15.78 15.98 1.77
C ASP A 142 14.39 16.63 1.76
N PRO A 143 13.81 16.88 2.96
CA PRO A 143 12.45 17.44 3.07
C PRO A 143 12.32 18.84 2.47
N ASP A 144 13.43 19.57 2.30
CA ASP A 144 13.39 20.94 1.78
C ASP A 144 13.19 20.98 0.25
N THR A 145 13.56 19.93 -0.46
CA THR A 145 13.41 19.83 -1.92
C THR A 145 12.02 19.36 -2.34
N LEU A 146 11.37 18.53 -1.53
CA LEU A 146 10.12 17.86 -1.88
C LEU A 146 8.99 18.82 -2.30
N ARG A 147 8.85 19.97 -1.64
CA ARG A 147 7.76 20.92 -1.92
C ARG A 147 7.81 21.58 -3.31
N ASN A 148 8.99 21.63 -3.91
CA ASN A 148 9.21 22.31 -5.20
C ASN A 148 9.14 21.33 -6.38
N ASP A 149 9.27 20.02 -6.09
CA ASP A 149 9.47 18.99 -7.12
C ASP A 149 8.21 18.14 -7.34
N VAL A 150 7.16 18.29 -6.52
CA VAL A 150 5.95 17.47 -6.60
C VAL A 150 4.71 18.29 -6.93
N ASP A 151 4.03 17.90 -8.00
CA ASP A 151 2.76 18.49 -8.43
C ASP A 151 1.59 17.89 -7.63
N THR A 152 0.75 18.76 -7.07
CA THR A 152 -0.49 18.35 -6.42
C THR A 152 -1.59 18.06 -7.45
N ILE A 153 -2.55 17.21 -7.05
CA ILE A 153 -3.66 16.81 -7.92
C ILE A 153 -4.74 17.89 -7.94
N ALA A 154 -5.01 18.45 -9.12
CA ALA A 154 -6.08 19.42 -9.30
C ALA A 154 -7.45 18.82 -8.92
N GLY A 155 -8.18 19.49 -8.03
CA GLY A 155 -9.46 19.03 -7.49
C GLY A 155 -9.36 18.05 -6.31
N ALA A 156 -8.15 17.64 -5.93
CA ALA A 156 -7.88 16.77 -4.76
C ALA A 156 -6.80 17.35 -3.85
N THR A 157 -6.76 18.68 -3.71
CA THR A 157 -5.71 19.40 -2.98
C THR A 157 -5.56 18.94 -1.53
N ILE A 158 -6.66 18.62 -0.83
CA ILE A 158 -6.61 18.17 0.56
C ILE A 158 -5.86 16.84 0.65
N SER A 159 -6.25 15.85 -0.16
CA SER A 159 -5.64 14.51 -0.14
C SER A 159 -4.20 14.53 -0.65
N SER A 160 -3.91 15.24 -1.75
CA SER A 160 -2.54 15.35 -2.26
C SER A 160 -1.61 16.15 -1.36
N SER A 161 -2.09 17.22 -0.72
CA SER A 161 -1.28 17.96 0.25
C SER A 161 -1.03 17.16 1.53
N ALA A 162 -2.03 16.41 2.02
CA ALA A 162 -1.87 15.51 3.17
C ALA A 162 -0.79 14.46 2.87
N PHE A 163 -0.83 13.88 1.68
CA PHE A 163 0.17 12.93 1.20
C PHE A 163 1.59 13.54 1.17
N VAL A 164 1.76 14.67 0.50
CA VAL A 164 3.07 15.36 0.38
C VAL A 164 3.61 15.74 1.75
N ASN A 165 2.77 16.25 2.64
CA ASN A 165 3.18 16.62 4.00
C ASN A 165 3.64 15.38 4.80
N ALA A 166 2.94 14.25 4.68
CA ALA A 166 3.34 13.01 5.36
C ALA A 166 4.67 12.48 4.82
N VAL A 167 4.88 12.49 3.50
CA VAL A 167 6.16 12.11 2.92
C VAL A 167 7.26 13.06 3.38
N GLN A 168 7.01 14.37 3.43
CA GLN A 168 7.98 15.34 3.96
C GLN A 168 8.34 15.07 5.42
N GLU A 169 7.37 14.66 6.25
CA GLU A 169 7.59 14.29 7.64
C GLU A 169 8.46 13.02 7.74
N MET A 170 8.16 11.99 6.95
CA MET A 170 8.97 10.76 6.88
C MET A 170 10.42 11.06 6.48
N LEU A 171 10.63 11.92 5.46
CA LEU A 171 11.98 12.31 5.03
C LEU A 171 12.70 13.16 6.08
N THR A 172 11.99 14.02 6.79
CA THR A 172 12.53 14.79 7.92
C THR A 172 13.02 13.87 9.02
N TYR A 173 12.23 12.84 9.33
CA TYR A 173 12.60 11.83 10.31
C TYR A 173 13.82 11.01 9.85
N THR A 174 13.83 10.60 8.60
CA THR A 174 14.94 9.84 7.98
C THR A 174 16.24 10.61 8.11
N LYS A 175 16.26 11.90 7.75
CA LYS A 175 17.44 12.76 7.84
C LYS A 175 17.80 13.09 9.29
N GLY A 176 16.82 13.52 10.08
CA GLY A 176 17.07 14.04 11.43
C GLY A 176 17.35 12.97 12.47
N THR A 177 16.60 11.89 12.49
CA THR A 177 16.64 10.86 13.55
C THR A 177 17.44 9.64 13.13
N LEU A 178 17.26 9.16 11.91
CA LEU A 178 18.04 8.02 11.39
C LEU A 178 19.43 8.44 10.92
N GLY A 179 19.67 9.74 10.76
CA GLY A 179 20.98 10.28 10.35
C GLY A 179 21.38 9.91 8.92
N ILE A 180 20.39 9.60 8.08
CA ILE A 180 20.63 9.21 6.69
C ILE A 180 20.72 10.48 5.86
N GLU A 181 21.92 10.77 5.39
CA GLU A 181 22.18 11.90 4.50
C GLU A 181 22.17 11.41 3.04
N PRO A 182 21.48 12.13 2.13
CA PRO A 182 21.54 11.79 0.71
C PRO A 182 22.99 11.87 0.21
N HIS A 183 23.46 10.80 -0.42
CA HIS A 183 24.73 10.85 -1.09
C HIS A 183 24.68 11.85 -2.24
N ALA A 184 25.67 12.73 -2.36
CA ALA A 184 25.78 13.63 -3.51
C ALA A 184 26.06 12.79 -4.77
N GLY A 185 24.99 12.45 -5.50
CA GLY A 185 25.05 11.64 -6.70
C GLY A 185 24.24 12.28 -7.83
N ASP A 186 24.58 11.93 -9.06
CA ASP A 186 23.80 12.29 -10.24
C ASP A 186 22.43 11.56 -10.18
N LYS A 187 21.37 12.23 -10.59
CA LYS A 187 20.01 11.66 -10.63
C LYS A 187 19.97 10.32 -11.37
N ASP A 188 20.76 10.18 -12.43
CA ASP A 188 20.83 8.94 -13.20
C ASP A 188 21.47 7.79 -12.40
N ALA A 189 22.46 8.08 -11.55
CA ALA A 189 23.06 7.09 -10.65
C ALA A 189 22.05 6.68 -9.54
N ILE A 190 21.27 7.64 -9.04
CA ILE A 190 20.19 7.41 -8.08
C ILE A 190 19.10 6.52 -8.68
N LEU A 191 18.66 6.83 -9.91
CA LEU A 191 17.67 6.02 -10.62
C LEU A 191 18.18 4.60 -10.87
N ALA A 192 19.46 4.41 -11.19
CA ALA A 192 20.05 3.10 -11.36
C ALA A 192 20.10 2.32 -10.04
N GLU A 193 20.43 2.97 -8.92
CA GLU A 193 20.44 2.34 -7.60
C GLU A 193 19.01 1.96 -7.15
N THR A 194 18.03 2.86 -7.30
CA THR A 194 16.64 2.56 -6.97
C THR A 194 16.05 1.49 -7.88
N ALA A 195 16.40 1.47 -9.17
CA ALA A 195 16.03 0.41 -10.09
C ALA A 195 16.63 -0.94 -9.68
N ALA A 196 17.89 -0.97 -9.22
CA ALA A 196 18.51 -2.19 -8.71
C ALA A 196 17.86 -2.70 -7.40
N ILE A 197 17.39 -1.80 -6.53
CA ILE A 197 16.67 -2.15 -5.32
C ILE A 197 15.28 -2.70 -5.66
N ASN A 198 14.58 -2.08 -6.61
CA ASN A 198 13.24 -2.47 -7.05
C ASN A 198 13.26 -3.64 -8.05
N GLY A 199 14.33 -3.78 -8.84
CA GLY A 199 14.50 -4.82 -9.84
C GLY A 199 15.03 -6.16 -9.30
N GLY A 200 15.17 -6.30 -7.99
CA GLY A 200 15.64 -7.53 -7.35
C GLY A 200 14.65 -8.71 -7.46
N ASP A 201 13.47 -8.50 -8.02
CA ASP A 201 12.48 -9.55 -8.31
C ASP A 201 11.93 -9.51 -9.75
N GLU A 202 12.52 -8.72 -10.63
CA GLU A 202 12.43 -9.02 -12.06
C GLU A 202 13.48 -10.13 -12.34
N GLY A 203 13.10 -11.34 -11.93
CA GLY A 203 13.73 -12.54 -12.48
C GLY A 203 13.79 -12.35 -13.98
N GLU A 204 15.05 -12.28 -14.49
CA GLU A 204 15.46 -12.44 -15.86
C GLU A 204 14.29 -12.95 -16.70
N ASP A 205 13.88 -12.19 -17.72
CA ASP A 205 13.00 -12.64 -18.79
C ASP A 205 13.67 -13.82 -19.56
N ALA A 206 13.87 -14.91 -18.85
CA ALA A 206 13.84 -16.21 -19.48
C ALA A 206 12.42 -16.37 -20.01
N PRO A 207 12.21 -16.77 -21.26
CA PRO A 207 10.87 -16.92 -21.81
C PRO A 207 10.08 -17.83 -20.87
N VAL A 208 9.19 -17.23 -20.09
CA VAL A 208 8.29 -17.96 -19.19
C VAL A 208 7.46 -18.84 -20.09
N GLU A 209 7.64 -20.15 -19.99
CA GLU A 209 6.78 -21.10 -20.68
C GLU A 209 5.37 -20.88 -20.15
N THR A 210 4.55 -20.23 -20.95
CA THR A 210 3.15 -19.97 -20.65
C THR A 210 2.30 -21.04 -21.30
N THR A 211 1.37 -21.60 -20.55
CA THR A 211 0.37 -22.54 -21.08
C THR A 211 -0.98 -21.83 -21.13
N THR A 212 -1.56 -21.74 -22.33
CA THR A 212 -2.91 -21.21 -22.50
C THR A 212 -3.92 -22.35 -22.50
N ASN A 213 -4.86 -22.31 -21.58
CA ASN A 213 -5.97 -23.24 -21.51
C ASN A 213 -7.27 -22.51 -21.88
N THR A 214 -8.03 -23.08 -22.81
CA THR A 214 -9.34 -22.56 -23.20
C THR A 214 -10.43 -23.27 -22.40
N TYR A 215 -11.28 -22.50 -21.74
CA TYR A 215 -12.41 -22.99 -20.98
C TYR A 215 -13.72 -22.61 -21.63
N ASP A 216 -14.62 -23.59 -21.79
CA ASP A 216 -16.00 -23.34 -22.21
C ASP A 216 -16.83 -22.90 -21.00
N VAL A 217 -17.32 -21.68 -21.02
CA VAL A 217 -18.18 -21.13 -19.98
C VAL A 217 -19.63 -21.19 -20.46
N THR A 218 -20.43 -21.98 -19.77
CA THR A 218 -21.87 -22.11 -20.06
C THR A 218 -22.68 -21.20 -19.14
N GLY A 219 -23.37 -20.25 -19.72
CA GLY A 219 -24.25 -19.31 -19.02
C GLY A 219 -25.44 -18.94 -19.90
N PHE A 220 -25.81 -17.69 -19.95
CA PHE A 220 -26.90 -17.18 -20.80
C PHE A 220 -26.55 -17.27 -22.30
N ALA A 221 -25.25 -17.25 -22.65
CA ALA A 221 -24.66 -17.62 -23.91
C ALA A 221 -23.36 -18.37 -23.63
N ALA A 222 -23.08 -19.45 -24.41
CA ALA A 222 -21.81 -20.16 -24.27
C ALA A 222 -20.71 -19.30 -24.91
N PHE A 223 -19.64 -19.04 -24.15
CA PHE A 223 -18.45 -18.35 -24.66
C PHE A 223 -17.18 -19.05 -24.17
N LYS A 224 -16.09 -18.80 -24.85
CA LYS A 224 -14.78 -19.35 -24.51
C LYS A 224 -13.95 -18.31 -23.79
N VAL A 225 -13.20 -18.76 -22.80
CA VAL A 225 -12.24 -17.93 -22.06
C VAL A 225 -10.87 -18.58 -22.17
N ASP A 226 -9.91 -17.85 -22.68
CA ASP A 226 -8.52 -18.26 -22.71
C ASP A 226 -7.81 -17.72 -21.47
N VAL A 227 -7.31 -18.62 -20.65
CA VAL A 227 -6.53 -18.31 -19.45
C VAL A 227 -5.10 -18.76 -19.69
N THR A 228 -4.17 -17.80 -19.69
CA THR A 228 -2.75 -18.08 -19.80
C THR A 228 -2.14 -18.07 -18.40
N VAL A 229 -1.45 -19.14 -18.04
CA VAL A 229 -0.76 -19.32 -16.77
C VAL A 229 0.74 -19.47 -17.00
N ASP A 230 1.55 -18.99 -16.08
CA ASP A 230 2.99 -19.23 -16.07
C ASP A 230 3.33 -20.64 -15.55
N SER A 231 4.61 -21.00 -15.59
CA SER A 231 5.12 -22.30 -15.12
C SER A 231 4.85 -22.57 -13.62
N ASN A 232 4.53 -21.52 -12.85
CA ASN A 232 4.18 -21.60 -11.43
C ASN A 232 2.67 -21.67 -11.18
N GLY A 233 1.86 -21.68 -12.26
CA GLY A 233 0.40 -21.71 -12.18
C GLY A 233 -0.25 -20.35 -11.91
N LYS A 234 0.51 -19.23 -11.99
CA LYS A 234 -0.01 -17.88 -11.84
C LYS A 234 -0.67 -17.43 -13.13
N ILE A 235 -1.85 -16.85 -13.05
CA ILE A 235 -2.56 -16.30 -14.21
C ILE A 235 -1.82 -15.06 -14.73
N VAL A 236 -1.35 -15.12 -15.97
CA VAL A 236 -0.65 -14.02 -16.66
C VAL A 236 -1.64 -13.18 -17.46
N SER A 237 -2.60 -13.82 -18.12
CA SER A 237 -3.64 -13.12 -18.87
C SER A 237 -4.93 -13.91 -18.94
N VAL A 238 -6.04 -13.20 -19.07
CA VAL A 238 -7.36 -13.76 -19.37
C VAL A 238 -7.94 -13.00 -20.55
N SER A 239 -8.29 -13.70 -21.62
CA SER A 239 -8.91 -13.10 -22.78
C SER A 239 -10.16 -13.87 -23.20
N VAL A 240 -11.12 -13.17 -23.75
CA VAL A 240 -12.30 -13.75 -24.38
C VAL A 240 -12.09 -13.58 -25.87
N PRO A 241 -11.83 -14.68 -26.60
CA PRO A 241 -11.70 -14.59 -28.04
C PRO A 241 -13.03 -14.05 -28.62
N GLU A 242 -12.92 -13.06 -29.49
CA GLU A 242 -14.08 -12.41 -30.10
C GLU A 242 -14.99 -13.49 -30.76
N ASN A 243 -16.21 -13.58 -30.25
CA ASN A 243 -17.24 -14.33 -30.94
C ASN A 243 -17.56 -13.60 -32.25
N ASN A 244 -17.17 -14.19 -33.35
CA ASN A 244 -17.52 -13.74 -34.67
C ASN A 244 -19.00 -14.08 -34.93
N GLU A 245 -19.91 -13.39 -34.20
CA GLU A 245 -21.32 -13.41 -34.57
C GLU A 245 -21.55 -12.37 -35.65
N THR A 246 -21.51 -12.85 -36.87
CA THR A 246 -22.09 -12.16 -38.04
C THR A 246 -23.61 -12.05 -37.86
N PRO A 247 -24.23 -10.93 -38.24
CA PRO A 247 -25.63 -10.60 -38.05
C PRO A 247 -26.59 -11.52 -38.79
#